data_35bb65889b5e8edec06dce3e1a6e271d
#
_entry.id   35bb65889b5e8edec06dce3e1a6e271d
#
_cell.length_a   1.000
_cell.length_b   1.000
_cell.length_c   1.000
_cell.angle_alpha   90.00
_cell.angle_beta   90.00
_cell.angle_gamma   90.00
#
_symmetry.space_group_name_H-M   'P 1'
#
loop_
_entity.id
_entity.type
_entity.pdbx_description
1 polymer ?
#
loop_
_entity_poly.entity_id
_entity_poly.type
_entity_poly.pdbx_seq_one_letter_code
_entity_poly.pdbx_strand_id
1 'polypeptide(L)'
;MKNESQLKSSKRGVLLRLARFMALMISAFIIPSSALADFGYTEDSTNYTIDTGANLVFKVKRSNGDISSLIYNGTDYNGYTNKNSHVETGLGQSDVTISQPSSSVIMVKVVYGTLEQYYVARKGENNIYMFTYIADDSVTVTRYIVRLKPSLFPVLNTSNSWYSSYSTLEAKDIFTDTSTGYTYSKHYSDTRVMDYNYTGISNGNVGAYIVRSNHEKASGGPFYRSLIRDNTDVAVNLYEILYYGMAQTDVKRYGLQGPYVLAFTDGGEPSSKLYAGNLKTDWIDSLGIHGWVGSSGRGRVAGVGIKNMKSDYEYVVGFSNDEAQYWTKASDSNGYFSCTNMLPGTYTMTIYKNELAVYTTDVTVTAGGTKILNSITITDDPSDNDVTWRIGDWDGTPLEFKNGSLMTKMHPADSRLESWKGNYIVGTSDASSFPCYIFKDVNNGLIVYFRLNSEQAAKNHTLKIGITGSYIGGRIQPSVNSWTSKLPSASNQPGTRLMTIGTYRGNNYTYSFTVPASAFNTNTRDWNQLKLNVISGSNGSDYLSPAVSIDCIELE
;
A
#
# COMPACT_ATOMS: atom_id res chain seq x y z
N MET A 1 50.74 15.43 74.25
CA MET A 1 49.57 16.29 74.06
C MET A 1 49.76 17.34 72.95
N LYS A 2 50.35 17.01 71.81
CA LYS A 2 50.51 17.94 70.65
C LYS A 2 49.99 17.36 69.27
N ASN A 3 49.39 16.17 69.24
CA ASN A 3 48.96 15.56 67.98
C ASN A 3 47.45 15.50 67.75
N GLU A 4 46.60 15.81 68.73
CA GLU A 4 45.14 15.76 68.53
C GLU A 4 44.49 17.03 67.99
N SER A 5 45.15 18.18 68.18
CA SER A 5 44.59 19.50 67.72
C SER A 5 44.82 19.68 66.19
N GLN A 6 45.83 19.13 65.63
CA GLN A 6 46.14 19.20 64.17
C GLN A 6 45.19 18.31 63.33
N LEU A 7 44.77 17.16 63.88
CA LEU A 7 43.86 16.23 63.15
C LEU A 7 42.40 16.75 63.08
N LYS A 8 41.96 17.51 64.08
CA LYS A 8 40.61 18.11 64.08
C LYS A 8 40.49 19.32 63.13
N SER A 9 41.56 20.08 62.92
CA SER A 9 41.58 21.18 61.95
C SER A 9 41.57 20.69 60.49
N SER A 10 42.28 19.60 60.19
CA SER A 10 42.31 19.01 58.86
C SER A 10 40.94 18.41 58.44
N LYS A 11 40.22 17.74 59.36
CA LYS A 11 38.90 17.15 59.04
C LYS A 11 37.81 18.19 58.81
N ARG A 12 37.86 19.35 59.48
CA ARG A 12 36.92 20.45 59.21
C ARG A 12 37.18 21.13 57.86
N GLY A 13 38.41 21.28 57.46
CA GLY A 13 38.77 21.87 56.15
C GLY A 13 38.34 20.97 54.95
N VAL A 14 38.45 19.66 55.10
CA VAL A 14 38.04 18.69 54.09
C VAL A 14 36.50 18.57 53.98
N LEU A 15 35.80 18.61 55.14
CA LEU A 15 34.32 18.60 55.13
C LEU A 15 33.72 19.90 54.53
N LEU A 16 34.34 21.05 54.76
CA LEU A 16 33.86 22.30 54.13
C LEU A 16 34.17 22.36 52.64
N ARG A 17 35.24 21.76 52.16
CA ARG A 17 35.53 21.67 50.72
C ARG A 17 34.65 20.66 50.02
N LEU A 18 34.32 19.52 50.63
CA LEU A 18 33.35 18.57 50.11
C LEU A 18 31.92 19.12 50.08
N ALA A 19 31.50 19.86 51.11
CA ALA A 19 30.19 20.54 51.15
C ALA A 19 30.06 21.63 50.07
N ARG A 20 31.15 22.40 49.80
CA ARG A 20 31.15 23.37 48.68
C ARG A 20 31.20 22.73 47.31
N PHE A 21 31.84 21.57 47.13
CA PHE A 21 31.82 20.81 45.87
C PHE A 21 30.47 20.13 45.64
N MET A 22 29.81 19.60 46.67
CA MET A 22 28.43 19.08 46.57
C MET A 22 27.41 20.20 46.30
N ALA A 23 27.57 21.38 46.91
CA ALA A 23 26.67 22.52 46.62
C ALA A 23 26.87 23.08 45.20
N LEU A 24 28.08 22.97 44.61
CA LEU A 24 28.32 23.35 43.20
C LEU A 24 27.83 22.26 42.21
N MET A 25 27.80 21.00 42.61
CA MET A 25 27.25 19.92 41.73
C MET A 25 25.74 19.81 41.76
N ILE A 26 25.08 20.25 42.84
CA ILE A 26 23.61 20.30 42.92
C ILE A 26 23.05 21.52 42.14
N SER A 27 23.84 22.58 41.91
CA SER A 27 23.42 23.72 41.09
C SER A 27 23.64 23.51 39.57
N ALA A 28 24.24 22.39 39.14
CA ALA A 28 24.48 22.08 37.73
C ALA A 28 23.44 21.09 37.11
N PHE A 29 22.46 20.64 37.89
CA PHE A 29 21.35 19.83 37.43
C PHE A 29 20.00 20.50 37.71
N ILE A 30 19.89 21.77 37.45
CA ILE A 30 18.63 22.36 37.02
C ILE A 30 18.64 22.08 35.51
N ILE A 31 18.15 20.91 35.10
CA ILE A 31 17.57 20.74 33.79
C ILE A 31 16.52 21.84 33.71
N PRO A 32 16.64 22.82 32.81
CA PRO A 32 15.53 23.70 32.57
C PRO A 32 14.38 22.75 32.20
N SER A 33 13.31 22.70 33.01
CA SER A 33 12.04 22.22 32.50
C SER A 33 11.85 23.02 31.21
N SER A 34 11.95 22.38 30.07
CA SER A 34 11.57 23.00 28.82
C SER A 34 10.17 23.53 29.09
N ALA A 35 10.03 24.84 29.20
CA ALA A 35 8.72 25.46 29.17
C ALA A 35 8.07 24.84 27.93
N LEU A 36 6.95 24.14 28.10
CA LEU A 36 6.16 23.64 26.97
C LEU A 36 6.01 24.85 26.06
N ALA A 37 6.54 24.76 24.85
CA ALA A 37 6.44 25.84 23.90
C ALA A 37 4.95 26.14 23.70
N ASP A 38 4.58 27.42 23.69
CA ASP A 38 3.19 27.78 23.54
C ASP A 38 2.72 27.47 22.11
N PHE A 39 1.55 26.87 21.98
CA PHE A 39 0.91 26.66 20.70
C PHE A 39 0.80 27.97 19.92
N GLY A 40 1.39 28.02 18.72
CA GLY A 40 1.40 29.20 17.90
C GLY A 40 2.23 29.06 16.64
N TYR A 41 2.38 30.17 15.93
CA TYR A 41 3.29 30.21 14.79
C TYR A 41 4.06 31.52 14.75
N THR A 42 5.20 31.49 14.09
CA THR A 42 5.99 32.66 13.70
C THR A 42 6.32 32.61 12.24
N GLU A 43 6.65 33.72 11.62
CA GLU A 43 7.06 33.78 10.24
C GLU A 43 8.35 34.58 10.07
N ASP A 44 9.16 34.17 9.13
CA ASP A 44 10.30 34.91 8.61
C ASP A 44 10.16 35.06 7.08
N SER A 45 11.20 35.58 6.41
CA SER A 45 11.17 35.78 4.96
C SER A 45 11.08 34.49 4.16
N THR A 46 11.37 33.33 4.75
CA THR A 46 11.51 32.04 4.08
C THR A 46 10.52 30.99 4.56
N ASN A 47 10.12 31.01 5.83
CA ASN A 47 9.33 29.95 6.43
C ASN A 47 8.20 30.47 7.32
N TYR A 48 7.15 29.68 7.43
CA TYR A 48 6.26 29.64 8.58
C TYR A 48 6.79 28.57 9.55
N THR A 49 6.95 28.90 10.81
CA THR A 49 7.33 27.98 11.88
C THR A 49 6.15 27.77 12.80
N ILE A 50 5.64 26.55 12.87
CA ILE A 50 4.45 26.18 13.63
C ILE A 50 4.87 25.33 14.83
N ASP A 51 4.46 25.72 16.03
CA ASP A 51 4.62 24.97 17.27
C ASP A 51 3.28 24.38 17.68
N THR A 52 3.19 23.07 17.84
CA THR A 52 1.95 22.40 18.21
C THR A 52 1.65 22.46 19.71
N GLY A 53 2.60 22.91 20.52
CA GLY A 53 2.52 22.85 21.99
C GLY A 53 2.61 21.42 22.55
N ALA A 54 3.09 20.46 21.74
CA ALA A 54 3.27 19.04 22.11
C ALA A 54 4.65 18.52 21.67
N ASN A 55 5.68 19.36 21.82
CA ASN A 55 7.07 19.07 21.44
C ASN A 55 7.31 18.87 19.94
N LEU A 56 6.31 19.04 19.08
CA LEU A 56 6.44 19.01 17.63
C LEU A 56 6.44 20.45 17.09
N VAL A 57 7.55 20.85 16.47
CA VAL A 57 7.71 22.11 15.74
C VAL A 57 8.07 21.79 14.29
N PHE A 58 7.38 22.38 13.32
CA PHE A 58 7.70 22.16 11.92
C PHE A 58 7.74 23.46 11.13
N LYS A 59 8.53 23.47 10.06
CA LYS A 59 8.68 24.64 9.19
C LYS A 59 8.16 24.36 7.80
N VAL A 60 7.33 25.24 7.29
CA VAL A 60 6.81 25.22 5.94
C VAL A 60 7.40 26.37 5.14
N LYS A 61 8.02 26.07 4.01
CA LYS A 61 8.58 27.08 3.10
C LYS A 61 7.49 27.94 2.49
N ARG A 62 7.68 29.25 2.54
CA ARG A 62 6.74 30.23 1.96
C ARG A 62 6.77 30.25 0.44
N SER A 63 7.82 29.71 -0.19
CA SER A 63 7.99 29.74 -1.64
C SER A 63 7.27 28.58 -2.35
N ASN A 64 7.07 27.42 -1.68
CA ASN A 64 6.57 26.22 -2.36
C ASN A 64 5.79 25.24 -1.47
N GLY A 65 5.63 25.56 -0.18
CA GLY A 65 4.90 24.72 0.75
C GLY A 65 5.59 23.43 1.20
N ASP A 66 6.87 23.23 0.87
CA ASP A 66 7.61 22.09 1.40
C ASP A 66 7.81 22.20 2.92
N ILE A 67 7.74 21.08 3.62
CA ILE A 67 8.18 21.00 5.01
C ILE A 67 9.71 20.86 5.03
N SER A 68 10.38 21.86 5.56
CA SER A 68 11.85 21.98 5.59
C SER A 68 12.49 21.59 6.92
N SER A 69 11.69 21.42 7.96
CA SER A 69 12.15 21.02 9.30
C SER A 69 11.03 20.31 10.05
N LEU A 70 11.37 19.28 10.80
CA LEU A 70 10.46 18.44 11.61
C LEU A 70 11.16 18.22 12.96
N ILE A 71 10.98 19.13 13.89
CA ILE A 71 11.62 19.08 15.22
C ILE A 71 10.65 18.39 16.18
N TYR A 72 11.07 17.27 16.75
CA TYR A 72 10.35 16.58 17.80
C TYR A 72 11.28 16.35 18.99
N ASN A 73 10.82 16.67 20.20
CA ASN A 73 11.63 16.62 21.42
C ASN A 73 13.01 17.32 21.25
N GLY A 74 13.03 18.47 20.53
CA GLY A 74 14.22 19.28 20.31
C GLY A 74 15.19 18.78 19.22
N THR A 75 14.90 17.67 18.57
CA THR A 75 15.71 17.10 17.47
C THR A 75 15.03 17.27 16.13
N ASP A 76 15.74 17.78 15.13
CA ASP A 76 15.21 17.89 13.76
C ASP A 76 15.40 16.58 13.00
N TYR A 77 14.28 15.93 12.71
CA TYR A 77 14.18 14.65 12.00
C TYR A 77 14.07 14.80 10.49
N ASN A 78 13.89 16.01 9.95
CA ASN A 78 13.83 16.22 8.50
C ASN A 78 15.14 15.76 7.83
N GLY A 79 15.08 15.31 6.58
CA GLY A 79 16.21 14.78 5.82
C GLY A 79 17.40 15.76 5.75
N TYR A 80 18.43 15.37 5.00
CA TYR A 80 19.59 16.25 4.80
C TYR A 80 19.21 17.57 4.14
N THR A 81 20.11 18.54 4.20
CA THR A 81 19.98 19.83 3.53
C THR A 81 19.42 19.67 2.11
N ASN A 82 18.37 20.38 1.80
CA ASN A 82 17.62 20.34 0.54
C ASN A 82 16.77 19.08 0.30
N LYS A 83 16.62 18.17 1.27
CA LYS A 83 15.65 17.07 1.21
C LYS A 83 14.45 17.42 2.09
N ASN A 84 13.46 18.07 1.50
CA ASN A 84 12.23 18.49 2.17
C ASN A 84 11.14 17.43 2.01
N SER A 85 10.15 17.45 2.90
CA SER A 85 8.92 16.66 2.72
C SER A 85 7.94 17.45 1.85
N HIS A 86 7.32 16.80 0.86
CA HIS A 86 6.59 17.50 -0.21
C HIS A 86 5.59 16.63 -0.95
N VAL A 87 4.71 17.26 -1.70
CA VAL A 87 3.85 16.62 -2.70
C VAL A 87 4.67 16.29 -3.94
N GLU A 88 4.48 15.12 -4.51
CA GLU A 88 5.14 14.59 -5.73
C GLU A 88 6.69 14.65 -5.64
N THR A 89 7.36 15.47 -6.42
CA THR A 89 8.80 15.75 -6.37
C THR A 89 9.12 17.18 -5.91
N GLY A 90 8.13 17.88 -5.37
CA GLY A 90 8.10 19.30 -5.04
C GLY A 90 7.26 20.08 -6.05
N LEU A 91 6.40 20.96 -5.56
CA LEU A 91 5.43 21.68 -6.40
C LEU A 91 6.06 22.86 -7.19
N GLY A 92 7.20 23.35 -6.77
CA GLY A 92 7.77 24.61 -7.30
C GLY A 92 7.13 25.84 -6.66
N GLN A 93 7.27 27.00 -7.33
CA GLN A 93 6.74 28.27 -6.80
C GLN A 93 5.22 28.20 -6.62
N SER A 94 4.75 28.45 -5.39
CA SER A 94 3.36 28.31 -4.98
C SER A 94 2.93 29.50 -4.12
N ASP A 95 1.63 29.75 -4.05
CA ASP A 95 1.05 30.68 -3.08
C ASP A 95 0.86 29.97 -1.73
N VAL A 96 1.59 30.40 -0.72
CA VAL A 96 1.57 29.77 0.62
C VAL A 96 1.06 30.78 1.64
N THR A 97 0.00 30.41 2.33
CA THR A 97 -0.64 31.25 3.36
C THR A 97 -0.78 30.49 4.66
N ILE A 98 -0.77 31.21 5.78
CA ILE A 98 -1.02 30.66 7.10
C ILE A 98 -2.19 31.38 7.75
N SER A 99 -2.98 30.67 8.51
CA SER A 99 -4.10 31.19 9.30
C SER A 99 -4.22 30.44 10.62
N GLN A 100 -4.87 31.08 11.59
CA GLN A 100 -5.24 30.47 12.86
C GLN A 100 -6.76 30.54 13.03
N PRO A 101 -7.52 29.59 12.46
CA PRO A 101 -8.98 29.59 12.47
C PRO A 101 -9.59 29.59 13.88
N SER A 102 -8.86 29.05 14.86
CA SER A 102 -9.26 29.07 16.27
C SER A 102 -8.05 29.11 17.20
N SER A 103 -8.26 29.33 18.49
CA SER A 103 -7.19 29.28 19.52
C SER A 103 -6.51 27.89 19.61
N SER A 104 -7.05 26.85 18.96
CA SER A 104 -6.54 25.49 19.01
C SER A 104 -6.17 24.90 17.65
N VAL A 105 -6.26 25.66 16.55
CA VAL A 105 -5.97 25.18 15.20
C VAL A 105 -5.16 26.22 14.42
N ILE A 106 -4.07 25.78 13.81
CA ILE A 106 -3.29 26.53 12.82
C ILE A 106 -3.35 25.77 11.50
N MET A 107 -3.55 26.48 10.40
CA MET A 107 -3.63 25.89 9.06
C MET A 107 -2.72 26.65 8.09
N VAL A 108 -1.88 25.90 7.39
CA VAL A 108 -1.14 26.39 6.21
C VAL A 108 -1.84 25.86 4.97
N LYS A 109 -2.11 26.74 4.01
CA LYS A 109 -2.64 26.41 2.68
C LYS A 109 -1.58 26.73 1.65
N VAL A 110 -1.32 25.79 0.75
CA VAL A 110 -0.43 25.91 -0.41
C VAL A 110 -1.28 25.77 -1.66
N VAL A 111 -1.17 26.70 -2.60
CA VAL A 111 -1.86 26.65 -3.89
C VAL A 111 -0.82 26.62 -5.00
N TYR A 112 -0.86 25.56 -5.82
CA TYR A 112 -0.03 25.37 -7.00
C TYR A 112 -0.93 25.09 -8.20
N GLY A 113 -1.19 26.10 -9.01
CA GLY A 113 -2.17 26.00 -10.08
C GLY A 113 -3.56 25.62 -9.52
N THR A 114 -4.05 24.45 -9.89
CA THR A 114 -5.33 23.90 -9.43
C THR A 114 -5.20 22.95 -8.24
N LEU A 115 -3.98 22.58 -7.84
CA LEU A 115 -3.72 21.73 -6.69
C LEU A 115 -3.65 22.57 -5.41
N GLU A 116 -4.29 22.09 -4.35
CA GLU A 116 -4.20 22.68 -3.02
C GLU A 116 -3.67 21.66 -2.01
N GLN A 117 -2.65 22.04 -1.22
CA GLN A 117 -2.14 21.24 -0.10
C GLN A 117 -2.41 21.96 1.20
N TYR A 118 -2.86 21.21 2.22
CA TYR A 118 -3.13 21.76 3.54
C TYR A 118 -2.29 21.03 4.59
N TYR A 119 -1.75 21.82 5.54
CA TYR A 119 -1.13 21.33 6.77
C TYR A 119 -1.87 21.94 7.95
N VAL A 120 -2.40 21.09 8.82
CA VAL A 120 -3.18 21.54 9.98
C VAL A 120 -2.56 21.01 11.25
N ALA A 121 -2.22 21.91 12.16
CA ALA A 121 -1.76 21.59 13.51
C ALA A 121 -2.86 21.85 14.52
N ARG A 122 -3.02 20.96 15.50
CA ARG A 122 -3.94 21.13 16.63
C ARG A 122 -3.15 21.27 17.93
N LYS A 123 -3.63 22.17 18.78
CA LYS A 123 -3.01 22.46 20.07
C LYS A 123 -2.88 21.22 20.94
N GLY A 124 -1.66 20.94 21.40
CA GLY A 124 -1.38 19.83 22.29
C GLY A 124 -1.30 18.47 21.60
N GLU A 125 -1.18 18.44 20.25
CA GLU A 125 -1.03 17.22 19.49
C GLU A 125 0.31 17.20 18.73
N ASN A 126 0.98 16.06 18.72
CA ASN A 126 2.24 15.82 18.00
C ASN A 126 1.97 15.30 16.58
N ASN A 127 0.99 15.86 15.91
CA ASN A 127 0.46 15.46 14.62
C ASN A 127 0.41 16.64 13.64
N ILE A 128 0.61 16.33 12.35
CA ILE A 128 0.32 17.24 11.23
C ILE A 128 -0.77 16.55 10.40
N TYR A 129 -1.97 17.11 10.41
CA TYR A 129 -3.07 16.66 9.57
C TYR A 129 -2.91 17.24 8.18
N MET A 130 -2.95 16.42 7.16
CA MET A 130 -2.66 16.79 5.79
C MET A 130 -3.81 16.45 4.86
N PHE A 131 -4.03 17.32 3.86
CA PHE A 131 -5.04 17.13 2.82
C PHE A 131 -4.47 17.63 1.51
N THR A 132 -4.79 16.94 0.42
CA THR A 132 -4.42 17.33 -0.93
C THR A 132 -5.66 17.39 -1.80
N TYR A 133 -6.02 18.56 -2.32
CA TYR A 133 -7.08 18.70 -3.32
C TYR A 133 -6.48 18.62 -4.72
N ILE A 134 -7.00 17.71 -5.52
CA ILE A 134 -6.55 17.43 -6.90
C ILE A 134 -7.70 17.73 -7.84
N ALA A 135 -7.56 18.75 -8.67
CA ALA A 135 -8.63 19.12 -9.62
C ALA A 135 -8.47 18.46 -10.99
N ASP A 136 -7.22 18.17 -11.42
CA ASP A 136 -6.88 17.72 -12.76
C ASP A 136 -5.56 16.92 -12.81
N ASP A 137 -5.02 16.70 -14.00
CA ASP A 137 -3.79 15.97 -14.26
C ASP A 137 -2.51 16.81 -14.26
N SER A 138 -2.55 18.03 -13.72
CA SER A 138 -1.37 18.90 -13.60
C SER A 138 -0.24 18.26 -12.78
N VAL A 139 -0.60 17.35 -11.86
CA VAL A 139 0.34 16.47 -11.14
C VAL A 139 -0.01 15.02 -11.47
N THR A 140 0.87 14.35 -12.22
CA THR A 140 0.61 13.01 -12.79
C THR A 140 0.74 11.89 -11.77
N VAL A 141 1.77 11.95 -10.91
CA VAL A 141 1.95 11.02 -9.78
C VAL A 141 1.59 11.74 -8.51
N THR A 142 0.43 11.43 -7.94
CA THR A 142 -0.03 12.11 -6.74
C THR A 142 0.35 11.32 -5.50
N ARG A 143 1.33 11.83 -4.79
CA ARG A 143 1.84 11.25 -3.54
C ARG A 143 2.37 12.36 -2.63
N TYR A 144 2.35 12.11 -1.33
CA TYR A 144 3.11 12.89 -0.37
C TYR A 144 4.33 12.10 0.11
N ILE A 145 5.49 12.74 0.19
CA ILE A 145 6.74 12.11 0.63
C ILE A 145 7.23 12.82 1.87
N VAL A 146 7.29 12.09 2.99
CA VAL A 146 8.00 12.53 4.19
C VAL A 146 9.45 12.11 4.07
N ARG A 147 10.37 13.05 4.24
CA ARG A 147 11.81 12.84 4.15
C ARG A 147 12.44 12.92 5.54
N LEU A 148 12.92 11.80 6.06
CA LEU A 148 13.52 11.72 7.39
C LEU A 148 15.02 11.49 7.31
N LYS A 149 15.74 11.88 8.36
CA LYS A 149 17.20 11.78 8.48
C LYS A 149 17.63 10.33 8.73
N PRO A 150 18.40 9.67 7.83
CA PRO A 150 18.77 8.26 7.98
C PRO A 150 19.58 7.98 9.25
N SER A 151 20.43 8.91 9.68
CA SER A 151 21.27 8.74 10.88
C SER A 151 20.46 8.66 12.18
N LEU A 152 19.22 9.16 12.19
CA LEU A 152 18.34 9.12 13.35
C LEU A 152 17.45 7.87 13.38
N PHE A 153 17.38 7.12 12.28
CA PHE A 153 16.61 5.88 12.17
C PHE A 153 17.46 4.73 11.62
N PRO A 154 18.49 4.28 12.37
CA PRO A 154 19.47 3.31 11.87
C PRO A 154 18.91 1.91 11.64
N VAL A 155 17.82 1.54 12.29
CA VAL A 155 17.26 0.17 12.26
C VAL A 155 16.74 -0.24 10.88
N LEU A 156 16.48 0.70 9.98
CA LEU A 156 16.07 0.40 8.60
C LEU A 156 17.24 0.21 7.63
N ASN A 157 18.46 0.35 8.09
CA ASN A 157 19.64 0.20 7.25
C ASN A 157 19.92 -1.22 6.79
N THR A 158 19.10 -2.21 7.14
CA THR A 158 19.16 -3.53 6.51
C THR A 158 18.95 -3.46 5.00
N SER A 159 18.21 -2.47 4.50
CA SER A 159 18.10 -2.25 3.05
C SER A 159 19.26 -1.43 2.48
N ASN A 160 19.94 -0.60 3.26
CA ASN A 160 21.08 0.18 2.78
C ASN A 160 22.36 -0.68 2.62
N SER A 161 22.48 -1.80 3.32
CA SER A 161 23.55 -2.76 3.08
C SER A 161 23.49 -3.38 1.68
N TRP A 162 22.34 -3.38 1.05
CA TRP A 162 22.18 -3.90 -0.31
C TRP A 162 22.89 -3.04 -1.36
N TYR A 163 22.88 -1.73 -1.19
CA TYR A 163 23.46 -0.79 -2.16
C TYR A 163 24.96 -1.00 -2.41
N SER A 164 25.70 -1.51 -1.44
CA SER A 164 27.13 -1.73 -1.55
C SER A 164 27.51 -3.11 -2.08
N SER A 165 26.60 -4.10 -1.98
CA SER A 165 26.88 -5.50 -2.32
C SER A 165 26.05 -6.04 -3.49
N TYR A 166 25.06 -5.26 -3.99
CA TYR A 166 24.18 -5.70 -5.05
C TYR A 166 24.31 -4.82 -6.29
N SER A 167 24.17 -5.43 -7.46
CA SER A 167 24.08 -4.70 -8.72
C SER A 167 22.67 -4.18 -8.94
N THR A 168 22.56 -2.98 -9.47
CA THR A 168 21.28 -2.38 -9.87
C THR A 168 20.76 -3.02 -11.14
N LEU A 169 19.50 -3.44 -11.14
CA LEU A 169 18.80 -3.95 -12.32
C LEU A 169 17.89 -2.89 -12.93
N GLU A 170 17.11 -2.18 -12.13
CA GLU A 170 16.13 -1.22 -12.60
C GLU A 170 16.16 0.04 -11.74
N ALA A 171 16.51 1.18 -12.34
CA ALA A 171 16.37 2.55 -11.81
C ALA A 171 16.83 2.76 -10.35
N LYS A 172 17.73 1.93 -9.82
CA LYS A 172 18.10 1.85 -8.40
C LYS A 172 16.91 1.47 -7.49
N ASP A 173 15.93 0.78 -8.02
CA ASP A 173 14.73 0.33 -7.33
C ASP A 173 14.73 -1.19 -7.16
N ILE A 174 15.31 -1.91 -8.13
CA ILE A 174 15.45 -3.36 -8.10
C ILE A 174 16.93 -3.71 -8.22
N PHE A 175 17.35 -4.66 -7.41
CA PHE A 175 18.74 -5.06 -7.24
C PHE A 175 18.89 -6.57 -7.36
N THR A 176 20.08 -7.02 -7.82
CA THR A 176 20.50 -8.42 -7.79
C THR A 176 21.59 -8.62 -6.76
N ASP A 177 21.42 -9.59 -5.89
CA ASP A 177 22.51 -10.17 -5.13
C ASP A 177 23.41 -10.97 -6.08
N THR A 178 24.62 -10.49 -6.29
CA THR A 178 25.57 -11.10 -7.24
C THR A 178 26.06 -12.48 -6.81
N SER A 179 25.90 -12.84 -5.54
CA SER A 179 26.32 -14.15 -5.01
C SER A 179 25.27 -15.23 -5.26
N THR A 180 24.00 -14.89 -5.24
CA THR A 180 22.86 -15.83 -5.39
C THR A 180 22.12 -15.66 -6.71
N GLY A 181 22.20 -14.49 -7.33
CA GLY A 181 21.36 -14.11 -8.46
C GLY A 181 19.90 -13.78 -8.07
N TYR A 182 19.61 -13.68 -6.77
CA TYR A 182 18.28 -13.32 -6.30
C TYR A 182 18.04 -11.82 -6.47
N THR A 183 16.82 -11.47 -6.82
CA THR A 183 16.43 -10.08 -7.00
C THR A 183 15.62 -9.56 -5.80
N TYR A 184 15.71 -8.26 -5.59
CA TYR A 184 15.04 -7.57 -4.49
C TYR A 184 14.53 -6.22 -4.97
N SER A 185 13.30 -5.91 -4.60
CA SER A 185 12.77 -4.55 -4.71
C SER A 185 12.93 -3.82 -3.38
N LYS A 186 13.43 -2.59 -3.42
CA LYS A 186 13.60 -1.77 -2.19
C LYS A 186 12.29 -1.18 -1.67
N HIS A 187 11.24 -1.16 -2.48
CA HIS A 187 10.06 -0.35 -2.25
C HIS A 187 8.84 -1.12 -1.78
N TYR A 188 8.73 -2.40 -2.13
CA TYR A 188 7.41 -3.00 -2.21
C TYR A 188 7.08 -3.85 -1.01
N SER A 189 5.94 -3.49 -0.44
CA SER A 189 5.24 -4.27 0.55
C SER A 189 4.26 -5.22 -0.15
N ASP A 190 4.19 -6.45 0.31
CA ASP A 190 3.11 -7.37 -0.06
C ASP A 190 1.83 -7.10 0.73
N THR A 191 1.84 -6.09 1.60
CA THR A 191 0.73 -5.76 2.51
C THR A 191 -0.33 -4.97 1.77
N ARG A 192 -1.57 -5.45 1.80
CA ARG A 192 -2.74 -4.76 1.24
C ARG A 192 -3.06 -3.51 2.06
N VAL A 193 -3.56 -2.47 1.40
CA VAL A 193 -3.92 -1.20 2.06
C VAL A 193 -4.95 -1.40 3.19
N MET A 194 -5.81 -2.40 3.10
CA MET A 194 -6.79 -2.72 4.13
C MET A 194 -6.21 -3.39 5.39
N ASP A 195 -4.97 -3.89 5.33
CA ASP A 195 -4.35 -4.65 6.42
C ASP A 195 -3.46 -3.79 7.34
N TYR A 196 -3.32 -2.49 7.06
CA TYR A 196 -2.57 -1.59 7.92
C TYR A 196 -3.25 -0.24 8.09
N ASN A 197 -3.12 0.35 9.28
CA ASN A 197 -3.66 1.67 9.60
C ASN A 197 -2.61 2.78 9.46
N TYR A 198 -1.34 2.43 9.51
CA TYR A 198 -0.21 3.35 9.42
C TYR A 198 1.01 2.67 8.82
N THR A 199 1.89 3.49 8.31
CA THR A 199 3.24 3.08 7.91
C THR A 199 4.24 4.04 8.51
N GLY A 200 5.44 3.59 8.79
CA GLY A 200 6.42 4.50 9.37
C GLY A 200 7.65 3.78 9.90
N ILE A 201 8.32 4.43 10.83
CA ILE A 201 9.59 4.01 11.39
C ILE A 201 9.72 4.46 12.83
N SER A 202 10.37 3.64 13.65
CA SER A 202 10.78 3.99 15.01
C SER A 202 12.23 3.58 15.24
N ASN A 203 12.94 4.39 16.05
CA ASN A 203 14.26 4.04 16.57
C ASN A 203 14.19 3.55 18.03
N GLY A 204 12.98 3.30 18.54
CA GLY A 204 12.71 2.91 19.92
C GLY A 204 12.49 4.09 20.88
N ASN A 205 13.01 5.27 20.57
CA ASN A 205 12.82 6.50 21.38
C ASN A 205 11.87 7.48 20.69
N VAL A 206 11.89 7.51 19.35
CA VAL A 206 11.00 8.34 18.53
C VAL A 206 10.49 7.52 17.37
N GLY A 207 9.18 7.60 17.14
CA GLY A 207 8.50 7.09 15.97
C GLY A 207 7.99 8.23 15.09
N ALA A 208 8.03 8.04 13.76
CA ALA A 208 7.43 8.91 12.76
C ALA A 208 6.60 8.06 11.81
N TYR A 209 5.31 8.38 11.68
CA TYR A 209 4.34 7.55 10.98
C TYR A 209 3.42 8.37 10.09
N ILE A 210 3.09 7.84 8.92
CA ILE A 210 1.93 8.29 8.16
C ILE A 210 0.76 7.38 8.53
N VAL A 211 -0.29 7.98 9.08
CA VAL A 211 -1.54 7.32 9.42
C VAL A 211 -2.57 7.66 8.36
N ARG A 212 -3.14 6.65 7.73
CA ARG A 212 -4.21 6.82 6.75
C ARG A 212 -5.55 6.87 7.46
N SER A 213 -6.10 8.07 7.56
CA SER A 213 -7.39 8.28 8.23
C SER A 213 -8.57 8.24 7.24
N ASN A 214 -8.30 8.31 5.94
CA ASN A 214 -9.31 8.24 4.88
C ASN A 214 -8.68 7.77 3.56
N HIS A 215 -9.36 6.86 2.85
CA HIS A 215 -8.94 6.29 1.57
C HIS A 215 -9.89 6.62 0.41
N GLU A 216 -10.94 7.39 0.64
CA GLU A 216 -12.08 7.48 -0.28
C GLU A 216 -11.73 7.98 -1.68
N LYS A 217 -10.71 8.82 -1.81
CA LYS A 217 -10.25 9.35 -3.10
C LYS A 217 -8.99 8.66 -3.64
N ALA A 218 -8.33 7.83 -2.83
CA ALA A 218 -7.17 7.08 -3.30
C ALA A 218 -7.56 6.04 -4.36
N SER A 219 -6.58 5.51 -5.08
CA SER A 219 -6.78 4.48 -6.10
C SER A 219 -6.52 3.06 -5.58
N GLY A 220 -6.95 2.07 -6.34
CA GLY A 220 -6.51 0.68 -6.23
C GLY A 220 -7.34 -0.24 -5.33
N GLY A 221 -8.36 0.27 -4.64
CA GLY A 221 -9.25 -0.55 -3.80
C GLY A 221 -8.59 -1.12 -2.54
N PRO A 222 -9.26 -2.06 -1.85
CA PRO A 222 -8.81 -2.62 -0.57
C PRO A 222 -7.52 -3.43 -0.68
N PHE A 223 -7.27 -4.05 -1.82
CA PHE A 223 -6.16 -4.98 -2.05
C PHE A 223 -4.93 -4.31 -2.66
N TYR A 224 -4.94 -2.99 -2.79
CA TYR A 224 -3.82 -2.25 -3.34
C TYR A 224 -2.57 -2.43 -2.48
N ARG A 225 -1.46 -2.80 -3.14
CA ARG A 225 -0.15 -2.92 -2.52
C ARG A 225 0.72 -1.77 -3.00
N SER A 226 0.86 -0.78 -2.14
CA SER A 226 1.50 0.48 -2.46
C SER A 226 2.95 0.52 -2.00
N LEU A 227 3.71 1.42 -2.61
CA LEU A 227 4.96 1.91 -2.05
C LEU A 227 4.64 2.62 -0.72
N ILE A 228 5.18 2.13 0.39
CA ILE A 228 4.91 2.69 1.71
C ILE A 228 6.14 3.33 2.34
N ARG A 229 7.32 2.82 2.02
CA ARG A 229 8.58 3.27 2.60
C ARG A 229 9.76 2.82 1.75
N ASP A 230 10.78 3.67 1.63
CA ASP A 230 12.09 3.28 1.15
C ASP A 230 13.21 3.99 1.90
N ASN A 231 14.44 3.52 1.69
CA ASN A 231 15.64 4.16 2.19
C ASN A 231 16.56 4.50 1.04
N THR A 232 17.12 5.70 1.11
CA THR A 232 18.23 6.12 0.28
C THR A 232 19.40 6.51 1.20
N ASP A 233 20.54 6.80 0.60
CA ASP A 233 21.71 7.35 1.31
C ASP A 233 21.44 8.73 1.96
N VAL A 234 20.43 9.44 1.46
CA VAL A 234 20.12 10.81 1.86
C VAL A 234 18.81 10.99 2.61
N ALA A 235 17.91 10.00 2.59
CA ALA A 235 16.65 10.06 3.31
C ALA A 235 16.05 8.68 3.58
N VAL A 236 15.35 8.54 4.70
CA VAL A 236 14.29 7.56 4.88
C VAL A 236 13.02 8.23 4.41
N ASN A 237 12.36 7.63 3.43
CA ASN A 237 11.15 8.18 2.83
C ASN A 237 9.94 7.40 3.33
N LEU A 238 8.91 8.11 3.76
CA LEU A 238 7.59 7.56 4.00
C LEU A 238 6.64 8.11 2.94
N TYR A 239 5.77 7.27 2.39
CA TYR A 239 4.90 7.66 1.29
C TYR A 239 3.42 7.56 1.66
N GLU A 240 2.67 8.58 1.29
CA GLU A 240 1.24 8.49 1.08
C GLU A 240 0.98 8.51 -0.42
N ILE A 241 0.65 7.36 -0.99
CA ILE A 241 0.35 7.24 -2.42
C ILE A 241 -1.15 7.41 -2.61
N LEU A 242 -1.54 8.46 -3.30
CA LEU A 242 -2.92 8.76 -3.65
C LEU A 242 -3.27 8.22 -5.04
N TYR A 243 -2.35 8.40 -6.01
CA TYR A 243 -2.44 7.82 -7.34
C TYR A 243 -1.04 7.70 -7.95
N TYR A 244 -0.69 6.52 -8.45
CA TYR A 244 0.62 6.31 -9.08
C TYR A 244 0.58 6.27 -10.60
N GLY A 245 -0.48 5.73 -11.20
CA GLY A 245 -0.83 5.85 -12.61
C GLY A 245 -0.02 5.06 -13.64
N MET A 246 1.10 4.47 -13.27
CA MET A 246 1.98 3.81 -14.24
C MET A 246 1.57 2.36 -14.52
N ALA A 247 1.23 2.08 -15.77
CA ALA A 247 0.86 0.74 -16.26
C ALA A 247 -0.18 0.04 -15.37
N GLN A 248 -1.23 0.77 -14.98
CA GLN A 248 -2.26 0.32 -14.07
C GLN A 248 -3.65 0.60 -14.63
N THR A 249 -4.62 -0.20 -14.25
CA THR A 249 -6.04 -0.04 -14.61
C THR A 249 -6.85 0.66 -13.53
N ASP A 250 -6.18 1.31 -12.57
CA ASP A 250 -6.88 1.99 -11.48
C ASP A 250 -7.54 3.28 -11.95
N VAL A 251 -8.67 3.60 -11.34
CA VAL A 251 -9.36 4.89 -11.52
C VAL A 251 -8.58 5.97 -10.78
N LYS A 252 -8.30 7.09 -11.46
CA LYS A 252 -7.85 8.32 -10.81
C LYS A 252 -9.07 9.11 -10.33
N ARG A 253 -9.12 9.36 -9.02
CA ARG A 253 -10.20 10.15 -8.41
C ARG A 253 -9.72 11.55 -8.08
N TYR A 254 -10.50 12.53 -8.50
CA TYR A 254 -10.23 13.94 -8.24
C TYR A 254 -10.95 14.40 -6.97
N GLY A 255 -10.60 15.60 -6.50
CA GLY A 255 -11.15 16.19 -5.28
C GLY A 255 -10.20 16.05 -4.08
N LEU A 256 -10.78 16.13 -2.88
CA LEU A 256 -10.02 16.18 -1.64
C LEU A 256 -9.56 14.79 -1.19
N GLN A 257 -8.26 14.59 -1.16
CA GLN A 257 -7.57 13.43 -0.59
C GLN A 257 -7.28 13.69 0.90
N GLY A 258 -7.53 12.70 1.74
CA GLY A 258 -7.24 12.81 3.18
C GLY A 258 -8.48 12.96 4.06
N PRO A 259 -8.31 13.18 5.38
CA PRO A 259 -7.01 13.42 6.03
C PRO A 259 -6.08 12.21 6.01
N TYR A 260 -4.79 12.50 5.86
CA TYR A 260 -3.69 11.63 6.22
C TYR A 260 -2.78 12.38 7.20
N VAL A 261 -2.19 11.68 8.16
CA VAL A 261 -1.59 12.33 9.32
C VAL A 261 -0.14 11.91 9.47
N LEU A 262 0.77 12.89 9.49
CA LEU A 262 2.13 12.65 9.97
C LEU A 262 2.12 12.75 11.50
N ALA A 263 2.33 11.63 12.18
CA ALA A 263 2.32 11.53 13.63
C ALA A 263 3.73 11.23 14.16
N PHE A 264 4.14 11.97 15.20
CA PHE A 264 5.33 11.65 15.99
C PHE A 264 4.94 11.01 17.32
N THR A 265 5.78 10.07 17.79
CA THR A 265 5.55 9.36 19.07
C THR A 265 6.86 9.20 19.84
N ASP A 266 6.77 8.88 21.13
CA ASP A 266 7.92 8.54 21.97
C ASP A 266 8.34 7.06 21.77
N GLY A 267 8.51 6.65 20.52
CA GLY A 267 9.00 5.33 20.11
C GLY A 267 7.91 4.26 19.92
N GLY A 268 6.73 4.43 20.49
CA GLY A 268 5.58 3.53 20.32
C GLY A 268 4.82 3.77 19.02
N GLU A 269 3.74 3.02 18.83
CA GLU A 269 2.84 3.14 17.68
C GLU A 269 2.01 4.44 17.73
N PRO A 270 1.53 4.95 16.59
CA PRO A 270 0.63 6.09 16.58
C PRO A 270 -0.72 5.75 17.21
N SER A 271 -1.37 6.76 17.78
CA SER A 271 -2.68 6.57 18.44
C SER A 271 -3.73 6.02 17.47
N SER A 272 -4.42 4.95 17.89
CA SER A 272 -5.55 4.39 17.14
C SER A 272 -6.73 5.35 16.92
N LYS A 273 -6.77 6.48 17.66
CA LYS A 273 -7.74 7.56 17.40
C LYS A 273 -7.55 8.24 16.04
N LEU A 274 -6.38 8.10 15.43
CA LEU A 274 -6.05 8.64 14.10
C LEU A 274 -6.47 7.70 12.97
N TYR A 275 -6.78 6.43 13.25
CA TYR A 275 -7.06 5.43 12.22
C TYR A 275 -8.37 5.72 11.48
N ALA A 276 -8.46 5.19 10.27
CA ALA A 276 -9.68 5.26 9.47
C ALA A 276 -10.89 4.75 10.27
N GLY A 277 -11.97 5.52 10.25
CA GLY A 277 -13.19 5.22 11.03
C GLY A 277 -13.14 5.63 12.52
N ASN A 278 -11.96 5.91 13.09
CA ASN A 278 -11.82 6.33 14.50
C ASN A 278 -11.58 7.83 14.65
N LEU A 279 -10.99 8.47 13.64
CA LEU A 279 -10.68 9.90 13.70
C LEU A 279 -11.97 10.72 13.81
N LYS A 280 -12.04 11.56 14.86
CA LYS A 280 -13.11 12.56 15.01
C LYS A 280 -12.81 13.73 14.09
N THR A 281 -13.74 14.05 13.19
CA THR A 281 -13.53 15.01 12.10
C THR A 281 -14.37 16.28 12.22
N ASP A 282 -15.25 16.40 13.21
CA ASP A 282 -16.17 17.54 13.39
C ASP A 282 -15.46 18.89 13.44
N TRP A 283 -14.22 18.92 13.96
CA TRP A 283 -13.39 20.12 14.02
C TRP A 283 -12.92 20.62 12.64
N ILE A 284 -12.95 19.74 11.60
CA ILE A 284 -12.54 20.08 10.23
C ILE A 284 -13.64 20.91 9.54
N ASP A 285 -14.91 20.70 9.90
CA ASP A 285 -16.07 21.31 9.23
C ASP A 285 -15.99 22.85 9.16
N SER A 286 -15.34 23.47 10.14
CA SER A 286 -15.20 24.94 10.23
C SER A 286 -13.95 25.50 9.54
N LEU A 287 -13.06 24.65 8.98
CA LEU A 287 -11.76 25.12 8.47
C LEU A 287 -11.83 25.65 7.03
N GLY A 288 -12.91 25.42 6.30
CA GLY A 288 -13.04 25.83 4.91
C GLY A 288 -12.09 25.10 3.95
N ILE A 289 -11.71 23.85 4.28
CA ILE A 289 -10.90 23.01 3.38
C ILE A 289 -11.70 22.68 2.13
N HIS A 290 -11.15 22.99 0.96
CA HIS A 290 -11.81 22.81 -0.32
C HIS A 290 -12.19 21.36 -0.57
N GLY A 291 -13.46 21.09 -0.86
CA GLY A 291 -13.98 19.74 -1.11
C GLY A 291 -14.25 18.90 0.14
N TRP A 292 -14.08 19.46 1.35
CA TRP A 292 -14.44 18.75 2.57
C TRP A 292 -15.96 18.57 2.70
N VAL A 293 -16.37 17.33 3.01
CA VAL A 293 -17.76 16.99 3.33
C VAL A 293 -17.81 16.42 4.74
N GLY A 294 -18.47 17.13 5.65
CA GLY A 294 -18.65 16.71 7.04
C GLY A 294 -19.60 15.50 7.18
N SER A 295 -19.64 14.94 8.39
CA SER A 295 -20.40 13.71 8.69
C SER A 295 -21.89 13.79 8.37
N SER A 296 -22.52 14.95 8.53
CA SER A 296 -23.94 15.17 8.20
C SER A 296 -24.23 15.07 6.69
N GLY A 297 -23.25 15.33 5.84
CA GLY A 297 -23.33 15.20 4.38
C GLY A 297 -23.07 13.78 3.87
N ARG A 298 -22.83 12.81 4.74
CA ARG A 298 -22.43 11.45 4.40
C ARG A 298 -23.50 10.42 4.77
N GLY A 299 -23.45 9.26 4.13
CA GLY A 299 -24.40 8.17 4.37
C GLY A 299 -23.72 6.87 4.80
N ARG A 300 -24.50 5.81 4.82
CA ARG A 300 -24.07 4.48 5.29
C ARG A 300 -24.76 3.38 4.47
N VAL A 301 -24.05 2.27 4.27
CA VAL A 301 -24.60 0.99 3.79
C VAL A 301 -24.42 -0.07 4.85
N ALA A 302 -25.43 -0.91 5.08
CA ALA A 302 -25.34 -2.08 5.95
C ALA A 302 -26.02 -3.27 5.27
N GLY A 303 -25.37 -4.44 5.29
CA GLY A 303 -25.91 -5.70 4.80
C GLY A 303 -26.20 -6.65 5.94
N VAL A 304 -27.39 -7.29 5.89
CA VAL A 304 -27.82 -8.23 6.96
C VAL A 304 -27.21 -9.61 6.84
N GLY A 305 -26.44 -9.90 5.78
CA GLY A 305 -25.70 -11.15 5.65
C GLY A 305 -25.32 -11.47 4.21
N ILE A 306 -24.36 -12.38 4.08
CA ILE A 306 -23.92 -13.00 2.82
C ILE A 306 -24.07 -14.50 2.95
N LYS A 307 -24.80 -15.12 2.03
CA LYS A 307 -25.00 -16.57 1.95
C LYS A 307 -24.02 -17.21 0.96
N ASN A 308 -23.76 -18.49 1.13
CA ASN A 308 -22.82 -19.28 0.35
C ASN A 308 -21.35 -18.85 0.51
N MET A 309 -21.03 -18.20 1.63
CA MET A 309 -19.64 -17.99 2.01
C MET A 309 -18.97 -19.32 2.33
N LYS A 310 -17.71 -19.46 1.91
CA LYS A 310 -16.84 -20.61 2.25
C LYS A 310 -15.98 -20.23 3.44
N SER A 311 -15.90 -21.07 4.46
CA SER A 311 -15.25 -20.79 5.76
C SER A 311 -13.75 -20.51 5.67
N ASP A 312 -13.11 -20.99 4.60
CA ASP A 312 -11.65 -20.94 4.44
C ASP A 312 -11.17 -19.61 3.84
N TYR A 313 -12.10 -18.72 3.48
CA TYR A 313 -11.80 -17.45 2.81
C TYR A 313 -12.32 -16.25 3.58
N GLU A 314 -11.57 -15.14 3.52
CA GLU A 314 -12.01 -13.82 3.95
C GLU A 314 -12.97 -13.22 2.91
N TYR A 315 -14.03 -12.55 3.37
CA TYR A 315 -14.93 -11.82 2.49
C TYR A 315 -14.85 -10.32 2.76
N VAL A 316 -14.64 -9.57 1.69
CA VAL A 316 -14.55 -8.10 1.71
C VAL A 316 -15.64 -7.53 0.82
N VAL A 317 -16.34 -6.50 1.31
CA VAL A 317 -17.33 -5.75 0.53
C VAL A 317 -16.73 -4.41 0.16
N GLY A 318 -16.46 -4.22 -1.13
CA GLY A 318 -15.97 -2.97 -1.71
C GLY A 318 -17.09 -2.18 -2.36
N PHE A 319 -16.97 -0.86 -2.32
CA PHE A 319 -17.85 0.10 -3.00
C PHE A 319 -16.97 1.05 -3.78
N SER A 320 -17.18 1.19 -5.08
CA SER A 320 -16.39 2.09 -5.92
C SER A 320 -17.19 2.74 -7.02
N ASN A 321 -16.83 3.98 -7.34
CA ASN A 321 -17.22 4.71 -8.54
C ASN A 321 -16.06 5.65 -8.94
N ASP A 322 -16.27 6.50 -9.92
CA ASP A 322 -15.25 7.46 -10.38
C ASP A 322 -14.94 8.54 -9.34
N GLU A 323 -15.79 8.71 -8.32
CA GLU A 323 -15.66 9.74 -7.30
C GLU A 323 -15.04 9.23 -6.01
N ALA A 324 -15.34 8.00 -5.58
CA ALA A 324 -14.91 7.49 -4.29
C ALA A 324 -14.83 5.97 -4.22
N GLN A 325 -14.09 5.47 -3.23
CA GLN A 325 -14.02 4.05 -2.89
C GLN A 325 -14.11 3.85 -1.39
N TYR A 326 -14.72 2.74 -1.00
CA TYR A 326 -14.85 2.32 0.39
C TYR A 326 -14.82 0.81 0.47
N TRP A 327 -14.50 0.25 1.64
CA TRP A 327 -14.58 -1.18 1.88
C TRP A 327 -14.79 -1.49 3.35
N THR A 328 -15.26 -2.70 3.61
CA THR A 328 -15.40 -3.27 4.95
C THR A 328 -15.27 -4.78 4.88
N LYS A 329 -14.76 -5.41 5.93
CA LYS A 329 -14.79 -6.86 6.05
C LYS A 329 -16.20 -7.31 6.41
N ALA A 330 -16.64 -8.41 5.82
CA ALA A 330 -17.84 -9.11 6.29
C ALA A 330 -17.51 -9.97 7.50
N SER A 331 -18.49 -10.20 8.37
CA SER A 331 -18.32 -11.12 9.51
C SER A 331 -18.23 -12.57 9.04
N ASP A 332 -17.36 -13.35 9.64
CA ASP A 332 -17.08 -14.74 9.25
C ASP A 332 -18.29 -15.68 9.40
N SER A 333 -19.16 -15.42 10.38
CA SER A 333 -20.26 -16.34 10.74
C SER A 333 -21.50 -16.23 9.85
N ASN A 334 -21.82 -15.04 9.37
CA ASN A 334 -23.09 -14.78 8.66
C ASN A 334 -23.00 -13.65 7.60
N GLY A 335 -21.80 -13.11 7.38
CA GLY A 335 -21.55 -12.12 6.34
C GLY A 335 -22.18 -10.74 6.62
N TYR A 336 -22.41 -10.35 7.88
CA TYR A 336 -22.79 -8.98 8.20
C TYR A 336 -21.69 -8.01 7.83
N PHE A 337 -22.07 -6.86 7.26
CA PHE A 337 -21.14 -5.80 6.94
C PHE A 337 -21.76 -4.43 7.15
N SER A 338 -20.92 -3.42 7.38
CA SER A 338 -21.33 -2.03 7.49
C SER A 338 -20.22 -1.09 7.04
N CYS A 339 -20.53 -0.25 6.08
CA CYS A 339 -19.66 0.80 5.60
C CYS A 339 -20.28 2.16 5.92
N THR A 340 -19.57 3.00 6.66
CA THR A 340 -20.06 4.29 7.19
C THR A 340 -19.32 5.46 6.55
N ASN A 341 -19.81 6.67 6.74
CA ASN A 341 -19.19 7.91 6.28
C ASN A 341 -18.91 7.98 4.77
N MET A 342 -19.78 7.36 3.97
CA MET A 342 -19.69 7.37 2.53
C MET A 342 -20.24 8.66 1.94
N LEU A 343 -19.59 9.21 0.93
CA LEU A 343 -20.15 10.30 0.12
C LEU A 343 -21.45 9.82 -0.56
N PRO A 344 -22.46 10.69 -0.73
CA PRO A 344 -23.65 10.36 -1.51
C PRO A 344 -23.28 10.02 -2.96
N GLY A 345 -23.93 9.03 -3.53
CA GLY A 345 -23.70 8.61 -4.90
C GLY A 345 -24.14 7.17 -5.16
N THR A 346 -24.09 6.74 -6.40
CA THR A 346 -24.28 5.34 -6.78
C THR A 346 -22.92 4.68 -6.95
N TYR A 347 -22.75 3.54 -6.28
CA TYR A 347 -21.52 2.77 -6.24
C TYR A 347 -21.76 1.39 -6.82
N THR A 348 -20.81 0.88 -7.56
CA THR A 348 -20.70 -0.55 -7.79
C THR A 348 -20.21 -1.19 -6.49
N MET A 349 -21.07 -1.99 -5.86
CA MET A 349 -20.72 -2.82 -4.71
C MET A 349 -20.24 -4.17 -5.22
N THR A 350 -19.07 -4.60 -4.77
CA THR A 350 -18.47 -5.89 -5.10
C THR A 350 -18.18 -6.67 -3.83
N ILE A 351 -18.62 -7.94 -3.78
CA ILE A 351 -18.20 -8.87 -2.75
C ILE A 351 -17.02 -9.67 -3.30
N TYR A 352 -15.94 -9.67 -2.55
CA TYR A 352 -14.73 -10.40 -2.85
C TYR A 352 -14.59 -11.60 -1.91
N LYS A 353 -14.24 -12.76 -2.46
CA LYS A 353 -13.72 -13.93 -1.76
C LYS A 353 -12.19 -13.86 -1.84
N ASN A 354 -11.52 -13.63 -0.72
CA ASN A 354 -10.16 -13.11 -0.69
C ASN A 354 -10.05 -11.87 -1.60
N GLU A 355 -9.49 -12.00 -2.80
CA GLU A 355 -9.34 -10.91 -3.77
C GLU A 355 -10.14 -11.14 -5.06
N LEU A 356 -10.86 -12.25 -5.18
CA LEU A 356 -11.71 -12.57 -6.33
C LEU A 356 -13.11 -11.97 -6.17
N ALA A 357 -13.56 -11.18 -7.16
CA ALA A 357 -14.93 -10.71 -7.23
C ALA A 357 -15.91 -11.88 -7.49
N VAL A 358 -16.85 -12.11 -6.57
CA VAL A 358 -17.83 -13.20 -6.64
C VAL A 358 -19.29 -12.72 -6.65
N TYR A 359 -19.50 -11.42 -6.51
CA TYR A 359 -20.83 -10.80 -6.64
C TYR A 359 -20.68 -9.31 -6.89
N THR A 360 -21.51 -8.76 -7.76
CA THR A 360 -21.51 -7.31 -8.08
C THR A 360 -22.93 -6.78 -8.24
N THR A 361 -23.20 -5.60 -7.70
CA THR A 361 -24.47 -4.88 -7.88
C THR A 361 -24.29 -3.38 -7.60
N ASP A 362 -25.23 -2.56 -8.06
CA ASP A 362 -25.22 -1.14 -7.76
C ASP A 362 -25.94 -0.82 -6.45
N VAL A 363 -25.41 0.13 -5.68
CA VAL A 363 -25.97 0.59 -4.42
C VAL A 363 -25.93 2.11 -4.37
N THR A 364 -27.06 2.76 -4.11
CA THR A 364 -27.15 4.21 -3.95
C THR A 364 -27.11 4.60 -2.48
N VAL A 365 -26.23 5.55 -2.15
CA VAL A 365 -26.04 6.16 -0.84
C VAL A 365 -26.60 7.58 -0.86
N THR A 366 -27.35 7.95 0.16
CA THR A 366 -27.90 9.31 0.33
C THR A 366 -27.31 9.98 1.57
N ALA A 367 -27.15 11.31 1.52
CA ALA A 367 -26.69 12.09 2.67
C ALA A 367 -27.57 11.87 3.90
N GLY A 368 -26.98 11.65 5.07
CA GLY A 368 -27.68 11.37 6.32
C GLY A 368 -28.41 10.02 6.36
N GLY A 369 -28.44 9.27 5.25
CA GLY A 369 -29.22 8.06 5.10
C GLY A 369 -28.46 6.78 5.47
N THR A 370 -29.23 5.73 5.79
CA THR A 370 -28.73 4.36 5.90
C THR A 370 -29.41 3.47 4.87
N LYS A 371 -28.64 2.93 3.94
CA LYS A 371 -29.12 1.91 3.01
C LYS A 371 -28.94 0.54 3.66
N ILE A 372 -30.05 -0.15 3.93
CA ILE A 372 -30.03 -1.53 4.41
C ILE A 372 -30.24 -2.47 3.23
N LEU A 373 -29.35 -3.44 3.08
CA LEU A 373 -29.41 -4.49 2.06
C LEU A 373 -29.89 -5.78 2.72
N ASN A 374 -30.82 -6.47 2.06
CA ASN A 374 -31.22 -7.83 2.43
C ASN A 374 -30.03 -8.78 2.29
N SER A 375 -30.21 -10.00 2.81
CA SER A 375 -29.21 -11.06 2.65
C SER A 375 -28.89 -11.30 1.17
N ILE A 376 -27.60 -11.27 0.84
CA ILE A 376 -27.08 -11.45 -0.51
C ILE A 376 -26.65 -12.92 -0.66
N THR A 377 -26.99 -13.53 -1.77
CA THR A 377 -26.56 -14.90 -2.07
C THR A 377 -25.50 -14.85 -3.15
N ILE A 378 -24.30 -15.40 -2.88
CA ILE A 378 -23.26 -15.59 -3.89
C ILE A 378 -23.70 -16.73 -4.80
N THR A 379 -23.74 -16.47 -6.12
CA THR A 379 -24.14 -17.42 -7.15
C THR A 379 -23.09 -17.63 -8.22
N ASP A 380 -22.07 -16.78 -8.24
CA ASP A 380 -21.09 -16.70 -9.34
C ASP A 380 -19.66 -17.04 -8.87
N ASP A 381 -19.53 -17.84 -7.80
CA ASP A 381 -18.22 -18.34 -7.36
C ASP A 381 -17.75 -19.47 -8.29
N PRO A 382 -16.71 -19.25 -9.11
CA PRO A 382 -16.23 -20.26 -10.04
C PRO A 382 -15.67 -21.51 -9.37
N SER A 383 -15.38 -21.46 -8.06
CA SER A 383 -14.98 -22.68 -7.33
C SER A 383 -16.10 -23.71 -7.21
N ASP A 384 -17.35 -23.34 -7.47
CA ASP A 384 -18.52 -24.25 -7.47
C ASP A 384 -18.72 -24.97 -8.79
N ASN A 385 -17.93 -24.67 -9.82
CA ASN A 385 -18.01 -25.32 -11.12
C ASN A 385 -17.65 -26.81 -11.01
N ASP A 386 -18.40 -27.62 -11.74
CA ASP A 386 -18.07 -29.04 -11.94
C ASP A 386 -16.94 -29.15 -12.97
N VAL A 387 -15.79 -29.62 -12.55
CA VAL A 387 -14.58 -29.60 -13.37
C VAL A 387 -13.98 -30.99 -13.54
N THR A 388 -13.39 -31.22 -14.70
CA THR A 388 -12.58 -32.40 -14.96
C THR A 388 -11.28 -32.36 -14.15
N TRP A 389 -10.65 -31.20 -14.05
CA TRP A 389 -9.51 -30.94 -13.20
C TRP A 389 -9.30 -29.43 -12.99
N ARG A 390 -8.60 -29.10 -11.91
CA ARG A 390 -8.26 -27.73 -11.52
C ARG A 390 -6.83 -27.67 -11.00
N ILE A 391 -6.16 -26.53 -11.23
CA ILE A 391 -4.84 -26.15 -10.70
C ILE A 391 -5.00 -24.80 -10.02
N GLY A 392 -4.71 -24.71 -8.74
CA GLY A 392 -4.92 -23.51 -7.92
C GLY A 392 -6.36 -23.34 -7.46
N ASP A 393 -6.63 -22.25 -6.81
CA ASP A 393 -7.91 -21.90 -6.22
C ASP A 393 -8.45 -20.59 -6.82
N TRP A 394 -9.74 -20.53 -7.05
CA TRP A 394 -10.41 -19.29 -7.44
C TRP A 394 -10.53 -18.37 -6.21
N ASP A 395 -9.47 -17.64 -5.88
CA ASP A 395 -9.46 -16.72 -4.74
C ASP A 395 -8.91 -15.33 -5.07
N GLY A 396 -8.48 -15.11 -6.31
CA GLY A 396 -7.97 -13.83 -6.78
C GLY A 396 -6.52 -13.58 -6.42
N THR A 397 -5.81 -14.60 -5.93
CA THR A 397 -4.39 -14.51 -5.57
C THR A 397 -3.60 -15.68 -6.16
N PRO A 398 -2.31 -15.53 -6.38
CA PRO A 398 -1.44 -16.62 -6.80
C PRO A 398 -0.61 -17.21 -5.64
N LEU A 399 -1.07 -17.06 -4.39
CA LEU A 399 -0.26 -17.33 -3.20
C LEU A 399 0.05 -18.81 -2.99
N GLU A 400 -0.80 -19.72 -3.46
CA GLU A 400 -0.60 -21.17 -3.37
C GLU A 400 0.46 -21.68 -4.35
N PHE A 401 0.82 -20.87 -5.36
CA PHE A 401 1.78 -21.27 -6.39
C PHE A 401 3.23 -21.04 -5.96
N LYS A 402 4.16 -21.67 -6.69
CA LYS A 402 5.60 -21.54 -6.46
C LYS A 402 6.02 -20.08 -6.45
N ASN A 403 6.60 -19.67 -5.34
CA ASN A 403 7.05 -18.30 -5.07
C ASN A 403 5.93 -17.23 -5.05
N GLY A 404 4.68 -17.60 -4.90
CA GLY A 404 3.55 -16.68 -4.82
C GLY A 404 3.75 -15.57 -3.79
N SER A 405 4.26 -15.90 -2.60
CA SER A 405 4.57 -14.92 -1.55
C SER A 405 5.75 -13.98 -1.87
N LEU A 406 6.54 -14.27 -2.90
CA LEU A 406 7.70 -13.47 -3.30
C LEU A 406 7.49 -12.72 -4.62
N MET A 407 6.30 -12.81 -5.19
CA MET A 407 6.03 -12.33 -6.54
C MET A 407 6.34 -10.85 -6.76
N THR A 408 6.16 -10.00 -5.74
CA THR A 408 6.47 -8.57 -5.83
C THR A 408 7.97 -8.27 -5.77
N LYS A 409 8.82 -9.30 -5.59
CA LYS A 409 10.27 -9.18 -5.37
C LYS A 409 11.10 -9.90 -6.42
N MET A 410 10.47 -10.64 -7.35
CA MET A 410 11.19 -11.46 -8.32
C MET A 410 11.14 -10.85 -9.71
N HIS A 411 12.23 -10.19 -10.09
CA HIS A 411 12.43 -9.70 -11.45
C HIS A 411 12.61 -10.87 -12.45
N PRO A 412 12.30 -10.71 -13.76
CA PRO A 412 12.55 -11.75 -14.77
C PRO A 412 13.98 -12.30 -14.83
N ALA A 413 14.97 -11.55 -14.32
CA ALA A 413 16.36 -11.98 -14.23
C ALA A 413 16.70 -12.77 -12.94
N ASP A 414 15.72 -13.05 -12.07
CA ASP A 414 15.95 -13.77 -10.81
C ASP A 414 16.33 -15.22 -11.06
N SER A 415 17.43 -15.69 -10.45
CA SER A 415 17.92 -17.05 -10.65
C SER A 415 16.95 -18.14 -10.17
N ARG A 416 16.04 -17.84 -9.24
CA ARG A 416 15.00 -18.77 -8.78
C ARG A 416 14.03 -19.17 -9.89
N LEU A 417 13.89 -18.32 -10.91
CA LEU A 417 13.01 -18.59 -12.06
C LEU A 417 13.46 -19.77 -12.93
N GLU A 418 14.73 -20.18 -12.79
CA GLU A 418 15.18 -21.42 -13.47
C GLU A 418 14.34 -22.64 -13.07
N SER A 419 13.92 -22.70 -11.81
CA SER A 419 13.04 -23.75 -11.29
C SER A 419 11.59 -23.68 -11.79
N TRP A 420 11.20 -22.63 -12.54
CA TRP A 420 9.86 -22.45 -13.10
C TRP A 420 9.68 -23.09 -14.48
N LYS A 421 10.75 -23.61 -15.06
CA LYS A 421 10.77 -24.21 -16.41
C LYS A 421 10.31 -25.68 -16.44
N GLY A 422 9.82 -26.21 -15.34
CA GLY A 422 9.33 -27.59 -15.25
C GLY A 422 7.94 -27.79 -15.86
N ASN A 423 7.58 -29.06 -16.02
CA ASN A 423 6.24 -29.48 -16.43
C ASN A 423 5.38 -29.73 -15.20
N TYR A 424 4.07 -29.52 -15.35
CA TYR A 424 3.07 -29.83 -14.32
C TYR A 424 2.24 -31.06 -14.75
N ILE A 425 1.94 -31.96 -13.82
CA ILE A 425 1.15 -33.18 -14.08
C ILE A 425 -0.08 -33.14 -13.17
N VAL A 426 -1.26 -32.97 -13.78
CA VAL A 426 -2.54 -32.97 -13.08
C VAL A 426 -2.72 -34.28 -12.30
N GLY A 427 -3.13 -34.17 -11.04
CA GLY A 427 -3.34 -35.32 -10.15
C GLY A 427 -2.05 -35.92 -9.56
N THR A 428 -0.88 -35.34 -9.87
CA THR A 428 0.42 -35.81 -9.35
C THR A 428 1.22 -34.64 -8.77
N SER A 429 1.28 -33.52 -9.49
CA SER A 429 2.00 -32.31 -9.04
C SER A 429 1.16 -31.53 -8.05
N ASP A 430 1.81 -30.97 -7.04
CA ASP A 430 1.21 -30.05 -6.08
C ASP A 430 1.16 -28.62 -6.66
N ALA A 431 0.15 -27.82 -6.29
CA ALA A 431 0.02 -26.43 -6.75
C ALA A 431 1.28 -25.60 -6.48
N SER A 432 1.94 -25.82 -5.35
CA SER A 432 3.21 -25.16 -4.98
C SER A 432 4.38 -25.46 -5.95
N SER A 433 4.22 -26.38 -6.89
CA SER A 433 5.18 -26.63 -7.98
C SER A 433 4.89 -25.83 -9.25
N PHE A 434 3.68 -25.30 -9.39
CA PHE A 434 3.28 -24.47 -10.52
C PHE A 434 3.76 -23.03 -10.32
N PRO A 435 4.36 -22.34 -11.33
CA PRO A 435 4.88 -20.97 -11.15
C PRO A 435 3.75 -19.95 -11.01
N CYS A 436 3.89 -19.01 -10.10
CA CYS A 436 2.91 -17.92 -9.88
C CYS A 436 2.80 -16.94 -11.07
N TYR A 437 3.85 -16.87 -11.93
CA TYR A 437 3.87 -16.11 -13.18
C TYR A 437 4.30 -16.95 -14.36
N ILE A 438 3.83 -16.55 -15.55
CA ILE A 438 4.42 -16.94 -16.81
C ILE A 438 4.98 -15.68 -17.47
N PHE A 439 6.30 -15.61 -17.56
CA PHE A 439 7.04 -14.57 -18.27
C PHE A 439 7.34 -15.05 -19.70
N LYS A 440 7.06 -14.19 -20.69
CA LYS A 440 7.29 -14.52 -22.10
C LYS A 440 8.73 -14.93 -22.40
N ASP A 441 9.70 -14.28 -21.77
CA ASP A 441 11.12 -14.45 -22.08
C ASP A 441 11.86 -15.36 -21.08
N VAL A 442 11.14 -15.99 -20.12
CA VAL A 442 11.73 -16.84 -19.08
C VAL A 442 11.20 -18.27 -19.10
N ASN A 443 9.91 -18.46 -18.81
CA ASN A 443 9.26 -19.76 -18.67
C ASN A 443 8.05 -19.94 -19.60
N ASN A 444 8.08 -19.27 -20.73
CA ASN A 444 7.00 -19.32 -21.72
C ASN A 444 6.80 -20.72 -22.29
N GLY A 445 5.57 -21.05 -22.62
CA GLY A 445 5.21 -22.35 -23.13
C GLY A 445 5.21 -23.45 -22.07
N LEU A 446 4.88 -23.07 -20.82
CA LEU A 446 4.71 -24.01 -19.71
C LEU A 446 3.74 -25.13 -20.11
N ILE A 447 4.12 -26.38 -19.83
CA ILE A 447 3.34 -27.55 -20.22
C ILE A 447 2.67 -28.16 -18.99
N VAL A 448 1.35 -28.39 -19.12
CA VAL A 448 0.53 -29.14 -18.18
C VAL A 448 0.10 -30.45 -18.84
N TYR A 449 0.47 -31.57 -18.24
CA TYR A 449 0.04 -32.90 -18.66
C TYR A 449 -1.21 -33.33 -17.89
N PHE A 450 -2.18 -33.85 -18.60
CA PHE A 450 -3.41 -34.41 -18.02
C PHE A 450 -3.94 -35.59 -18.81
N ARG A 451 -4.80 -36.40 -18.20
CA ARG A 451 -5.49 -37.50 -18.85
C ARG A 451 -6.99 -37.29 -18.76
N LEU A 452 -7.70 -37.82 -19.76
CA LEU A 452 -9.14 -37.84 -19.81
C LEU A 452 -9.59 -39.30 -19.96
N ASN A 453 -10.76 -39.62 -19.40
CA ASN A 453 -11.44 -40.88 -19.73
C ASN A 453 -12.11 -40.77 -21.12
N SER A 454 -12.65 -41.88 -21.63
CA SER A 454 -13.22 -41.94 -22.98
C SER A 454 -14.43 -41.01 -23.14
N GLU A 455 -15.24 -40.86 -22.11
CA GLU A 455 -16.40 -39.97 -22.13
C GLU A 455 -15.99 -38.50 -22.15
N GLN A 456 -15.02 -38.15 -21.33
CA GLN A 456 -14.45 -36.80 -21.29
C GLN A 456 -13.78 -36.43 -22.62
N ALA A 457 -12.95 -37.31 -23.18
CA ALA A 457 -12.26 -37.05 -24.44
C ALA A 457 -13.20 -36.88 -25.63
N ALA A 458 -14.43 -37.40 -25.54
CA ALA A 458 -15.44 -37.32 -26.61
C ALA A 458 -16.24 -36.01 -26.61
N LYS A 459 -16.03 -35.12 -25.65
CA LYS A 459 -16.80 -33.87 -25.49
C LYS A 459 -15.93 -32.66 -25.75
N ASN A 460 -16.57 -31.56 -26.12
CA ASN A 460 -15.94 -30.23 -26.02
C ASN A 460 -15.84 -29.86 -24.55
N HIS A 461 -14.76 -29.20 -24.19
CA HIS A 461 -14.52 -28.65 -22.84
C HIS A 461 -14.34 -27.16 -22.86
N THR A 462 -14.62 -26.53 -21.75
CA THR A 462 -14.25 -25.13 -21.50
C THR A 462 -12.97 -25.10 -20.68
N LEU A 463 -11.90 -24.54 -21.24
CA LEU A 463 -10.68 -24.23 -20.50
C LEU A 463 -10.79 -22.81 -19.95
N LYS A 464 -10.82 -22.67 -18.63
CA LYS A 464 -10.76 -21.37 -17.96
C LYS A 464 -9.38 -21.13 -17.39
N ILE A 465 -8.89 -19.90 -17.53
CA ILE A 465 -7.61 -19.45 -16.99
C ILE A 465 -7.85 -18.10 -16.32
N GLY A 466 -7.83 -18.09 -14.99
CA GLY A 466 -7.88 -16.88 -14.17
C GLY A 466 -6.50 -16.24 -14.08
N ILE A 467 -6.46 -14.94 -14.24
CA ILE A 467 -5.25 -14.15 -14.01
C ILE A 467 -5.52 -13.01 -13.03
N THR A 468 -4.53 -12.69 -12.21
CA THR A 468 -4.59 -11.64 -11.20
C THR A 468 -3.88 -10.38 -11.64
N GLY A 469 -3.15 -10.41 -12.72
CA GLY A 469 -2.45 -9.27 -13.29
C GLY A 469 -1.74 -9.61 -14.59
N SER A 470 -1.46 -8.60 -15.39
CA SER A 470 -0.67 -8.70 -16.60
C SER A 470 0.29 -7.53 -16.72
N TYR A 471 1.41 -7.74 -17.39
CA TYR A 471 2.37 -6.68 -17.66
C TYR A 471 2.57 -6.50 -19.16
N ILE A 472 2.57 -5.24 -19.55
CA ILE A 472 2.80 -4.72 -20.90
C ILE A 472 2.02 -5.44 -22.01
N GLY A 473 0.71 -5.65 -21.75
CA GLY A 473 -0.18 -6.34 -22.68
C GLY A 473 0.02 -7.86 -22.73
N GLY A 474 0.70 -8.44 -21.75
CA GLY A 474 0.82 -9.89 -21.62
C GLY A 474 -0.54 -10.56 -21.64
N ARG A 475 -0.71 -11.58 -22.47
CA ARG A 475 -1.96 -12.34 -22.66
C ARG A 475 -1.63 -13.81 -22.80
N ILE A 476 -2.53 -14.67 -22.34
CA ILE A 476 -2.29 -16.10 -22.42
C ILE A 476 -3.02 -16.70 -23.61
N GLN A 477 -2.30 -17.40 -24.47
CA GLN A 477 -2.84 -18.18 -25.58
C GLN A 477 -2.55 -19.65 -25.33
N PRO A 478 -3.55 -20.47 -24.93
CA PRO A 478 -3.36 -21.89 -24.72
C PRO A 478 -3.39 -22.68 -26.03
N SER A 479 -2.69 -23.82 -26.04
CA SER A 479 -2.89 -24.88 -27.01
C SER A 479 -3.03 -26.22 -26.31
N VAL A 480 -3.88 -27.10 -26.87
CA VAL A 480 -4.07 -28.47 -26.38
C VAL A 480 -3.70 -29.43 -27.52
N ASN A 481 -2.63 -30.20 -27.35
CA ASN A 481 -2.06 -31.06 -28.38
C ASN A 481 -1.82 -30.27 -29.69
N SER A 482 -2.56 -30.58 -30.76
CA SER A 482 -2.47 -29.89 -32.05
C SER A 482 -3.40 -28.66 -32.17
N TRP A 483 -4.33 -28.47 -31.26
CA TRP A 483 -5.25 -27.34 -31.28
C TRP A 483 -4.63 -26.11 -30.62
N THR A 484 -4.90 -24.94 -31.17
CA THR A 484 -4.49 -23.65 -30.57
C THR A 484 -5.69 -22.70 -30.56
N SER A 485 -5.88 -21.99 -29.47
CA SER A 485 -6.96 -21.02 -29.32
C SER A 485 -6.80 -19.84 -30.27
N LYS A 486 -7.90 -19.09 -30.50
CA LYS A 486 -7.80 -17.77 -31.12
C LYS A 486 -6.96 -16.86 -30.22
N LEU A 487 -6.35 -15.84 -30.83
CA LEU A 487 -5.60 -14.81 -30.09
C LEU A 487 -6.55 -14.05 -29.15
N PRO A 488 -6.25 -13.98 -27.85
CA PRO A 488 -7.02 -13.15 -26.93
C PRO A 488 -6.88 -11.68 -27.25
N SER A 489 -7.93 -10.89 -26.95
CA SER A 489 -7.88 -9.43 -27.09
C SER A 489 -6.81 -8.81 -26.17
N ALA A 490 -6.22 -7.72 -26.59
CA ALA A 490 -5.33 -6.91 -25.77
C ALA A 490 -6.08 -6.00 -24.77
N SER A 491 -7.39 -5.82 -24.97
CA SER A 491 -8.26 -5.08 -24.07
C SER A 491 -8.60 -5.88 -22.81
N ASN A 492 -8.98 -5.18 -21.75
CA ASN A 492 -9.50 -5.74 -20.50
C ASN A 492 -8.51 -6.59 -19.68
N GLN A 493 -7.20 -6.43 -19.91
CA GLN A 493 -6.21 -7.07 -19.05
C GLN A 493 -6.06 -6.27 -17.75
N PRO A 494 -5.99 -6.91 -16.59
CA PRO A 494 -5.70 -6.23 -15.33
C PRO A 494 -4.23 -5.77 -15.33
N GLY A 495 -3.99 -4.60 -15.94
CA GLY A 495 -2.65 -4.04 -16.10
C GLY A 495 -2.01 -3.74 -14.75
N THR A 496 -0.78 -4.19 -14.58
CA THR A 496 0.05 -3.90 -13.41
C THR A 496 1.50 -3.78 -13.85
N ARG A 497 2.31 -3.10 -13.08
CA ARG A 497 3.75 -3.10 -13.27
C ARG A 497 4.44 -4.29 -12.62
N LEU A 498 3.72 -5.35 -12.29
CA LEU A 498 4.21 -6.57 -11.66
C LEU A 498 4.97 -6.25 -10.37
N MET A 499 6.30 -6.42 -10.38
CA MET A 499 7.15 -6.32 -9.20
C MET A 499 7.18 -4.96 -8.53
N THR A 500 6.77 -3.91 -9.22
CA THR A 500 7.00 -2.56 -8.72
C THR A 500 5.78 -1.91 -8.06
N ILE A 501 4.55 -2.33 -8.36
CA ILE A 501 3.36 -1.65 -7.82
C ILE A 501 2.25 -2.66 -7.52
N GLY A 502 2.58 -3.73 -6.84
CA GLY A 502 1.60 -4.77 -6.56
C GLY A 502 1.12 -5.52 -7.80
N THR A 503 0.84 -6.76 -7.64
CA THR A 503 0.63 -7.69 -8.75
C THR A 503 -0.81 -8.11 -8.90
N TYR A 504 -1.59 -8.07 -7.84
CA TYR A 504 -3.01 -8.41 -7.83
C TYR A 504 -3.74 -7.43 -6.91
N ARG A 505 -4.99 -7.10 -7.22
CA ARG A 505 -5.73 -6.01 -6.57
C ARG A 505 -7.24 -6.19 -6.61
N GLY A 506 -7.73 -7.41 -6.76
CA GLY A 506 -9.15 -7.67 -6.90
C GLY A 506 -9.75 -7.30 -8.26
N ASN A 507 -8.93 -6.98 -9.26
CA ASN A 507 -9.36 -6.67 -10.63
C ASN A 507 -8.97 -7.80 -11.60
N ASN A 508 -9.34 -9.02 -11.27
CA ASN A 508 -8.98 -10.23 -11.97
C ASN A 508 -9.65 -10.32 -13.35
N TYR A 509 -9.07 -11.13 -14.22
CA TYR A 509 -9.66 -11.43 -15.52
C TYR A 509 -9.62 -12.94 -15.77
N THR A 510 -10.71 -13.49 -16.31
CA THR A 510 -10.81 -14.91 -16.66
C THR A 510 -10.90 -15.07 -18.16
N TYR A 511 -9.94 -15.80 -18.73
CA TYR A 511 -10.04 -16.30 -20.10
C TYR A 511 -10.91 -17.53 -20.12
N SER A 512 -11.74 -17.64 -21.17
CA SER A 512 -12.57 -18.83 -21.43
C SER A 512 -12.36 -19.26 -22.87
N PHE A 513 -11.98 -20.53 -23.08
CA PHE A 513 -11.70 -21.10 -24.38
C PHE A 513 -12.47 -22.40 -24.57
N THR A 514 -13.25 -22.52 -25.66
CA THR A 514 -13.84 -23.80 -26.04
C THR A 514 -12.79 -24.65 -26.72
N VAL A 515 -12.41 -25.75 -26.09
CA VAL A 515 -11.50 -26.76 -26.62
C VAL A 515 -12.34 -27.86 -27.26
N PRO A 516 -12.24 -28.08 -28.58
CA PRO A 516 -13.07 -29.09 -29.24
C PRO A 516 -12.62 -30.52 -28.88
N ALA A 517 -13.54 -31.48 -28.90
CA ALA A 517 -13.25 -32.88 -28.63
C ALA A 517 -12.11 -33.43 -29.52
N SER A 518 -12.00 -32.94 -30.76
CA SER A 518 -10.93 -33.33 -31.69
C SER A 518 -9.51 -32.92 -31.24
N ALA A 519 -9.40 -32.06 -30.24
CA ALA A 519 -8.12 -31.68 -29.67
C ALA A 519 -7.54 -32.71 -28.68
N PHE A 520 -8.39 -33.60 -28.16
CA PHE A 520 -7.99 -34.53 -27.09
C PHE A 520 -7.59 -35.92 -27.68
N ASN A 521 -6.66 -36.57 -26.99
CA ASN A 521 -6.31 -37.95 -27.26
C ASN A 521 -7.45 -38.88 -26.81
N THR A 522 -7.93 -39.75 -27.71
CA THR A 522 -9.01 -40.68 -27.43
C THR A 522 -8.54 -41.95 -26.68
N ASN A 523 -7.25 -42.25 -26.73
CA ASN A 523 -6.66 -43.29 -25.91
C ASN A 523 -6.43 -42.78 -24.49
N THR A 524 -7.13 -43.31 -23.50
CA THR A 524 -7.12 -42.90 -22.11
C THR A 524 -5.76 -43.07 -21.41
N ARG A 525 -4.83 -43.82 -22.00
CA ARG A 525 -3.45 -43.97 -21.49
C ARG A 525 -2.53 -42.88 -21.98
N ASP A 526 -2.90 -42.15 -23.02
CA ASP A 526 -2.08 -41.08 -23.58
C ASP A 526 -2.24 -39.79 -22.80
N TRP A 527 -1.16 -39.04 -22.68
CA TRP A 527 -1.17 -37.74 -22.08
C TRP A 527 -1.65 -36.68 -23.07
N ASN A 528 -2.60 -35.86 -22.65
CA ASN A 528 -2.86 -34.59 -23.28
C ASN A 528 -1.86 -33.54 -22.74
N GLN A 529 -1.50 -32.58 -23.58
CA GLN A 529 -0.60 -31.50 -23.26
C GLN A 529 -1.32 -30.17 -23.43
N LEU A 530 -1.58 -29.47 -22.32
CA LEU A 530 -1.93 -28.06 -22.36
C LEU A 530 -0.65 -27.25 -22.33
N LYS A 531 -0.41 -26.42 -23.33
CA LYS A 531 0.70 -25.48 -23.37
C LYS A 531 0.18 -24.07 -23.15
N LEU A 532 0.75 -23.38 -22.19
CA LEU A 532 0.40 -22.01 -21.83
C LEU A 532 1.44 -21.06 -22.42
N ASN A 533 1.04 -20.28 -23.42
CA ASN A 533 1.92 -19.31 -24.05
C ASN A 533 1.49 -17.90 -23.67
N VAL A 534 2.41 -17.11 -23.11
CA VAL A 534 2.24 -15.68 -23.00
C VAL A 534 2.62 -15.02 -24.31
N ILE A 535 1.66 -14.33 -24.90
CA ILE A 535 1.84 -13.51 -26.09
C ILE A 535 1.68 -12.03 -25.70
N SER A 536 2.35 -11.15 -26.40
CA SER A 536 2.31 -9.72 -26.10
C SER A 536 2.33 -8.90 -27.35
N GLY A 537 1.70 -7.74 -27.33
CA GLY A 537 1.75 -6.75 -28.40
C GLY A 537 3.02 -5.90 -28.41
N SER A 538 3.76 -5.81 -27.31
CA SER A 538 4.98 -5.00 -27.22
C SER A 538 6.01 -5.66 -26.30
N ASN A 539 7.28 -5.39 -26.56
CA ASN A 539 8.34 -5.65 -25.59
C ASN A 539 8.31 -4.55 -24.53
N GLY A 540 8.58 -4.93 -23.29
CA GLY A 540 8.83 -3.99 -22.20
C GLY A 540 10.12 -3.21 -22.40
N SER A 541 10.52 -2.47 -21.40
CA SER A 541 11.89 -2.00 -21.29
C SER A 541 12.85 -3.20 -21.21
N ASP A 542 14.10 -2.99 -21.56
CA ASP A 542 15.11 -4.04 -21.81
C ASP A 542 15.27 -5.09 -20.71
N TYR A 543 14.79 -4.83 -19.52
CA TYR A 543 14.90 -5.71 -18.35
C TYR A 543 13.57 -6.30 -17.86
N LEU A 544 12.44 -5.97 -18.47
CA LEU A 544 11.13 -6.48 -18.07
C LEU A 544 10.50 -7.31 -19.20
N SER A 545 10.02 -8.49 -18.86
CA SER A 545 9.34 -9.41 -19.78
C SER A 545 7.82 -9.25 -19.68
N PRO A 546 7.08 -9.26 -20.79
CA PRO A 546 5.62 -9.43 -20.75
C PRO A 546 5.23 -10.68 -19.96
N ALA A 547 4.19 -10.59 -19.14
CA ALA A 547 3.82 -11.66 -18.25
C ALA A 547 2.34 -11.66 -17.88
N VAL A 548 1.89 -12.81 -17.35
CA VAL A 548 0.62 -12.94 -16.64
C VAL A 548 0.86 -13.60 -15.27
N SER A 549 0.13 -13.16 -14.26
CA SER A 549 0.06 -13.80 -12.95
C SER A 549 -1.17 -14.72 -12.92
N ILE A 550 -1.01 -15.94 -12.47
CA ILE A 550 -2.07 -16.96 -12.48
C ILE A 550 -2.84 -16.95 -11.16
N ASP A 551 -4.15 -17.09 -11.23
CA ASP A 551 -5.07 -17.35 -10.13
C ASP A 551 -5.45 -18.84 -10.13
N CYS A 552 -6.11 -19.28 -11.20
CA CYS A 552 -6.60 -20.64 -11.31
C CYS A 552 -6.64 -21.09 -12.76
N ILE A 553 -6.47 -22.39 -13.00
CA ILE A 553 -6.65 -23.01 -14.31
C ILE A 553 -7.55 -24.23 -14.16
N GLU A 554 -8.61 -24.32 -14.94
CA GLU A 554 -9.53 -25.45 -14.89
C GLU A 554 -10.04 -25.87 -16.26
N LEU A 555 -10.41 -27.15 -16.37
CA LEU A 555 -11.08 -27.74 -17.51
C LEU A 555 -12.46 -28.27 -17.09
N GLU A 556 -13.52 -27.63 -17.60
CA GLU A 556 -14.92 -27.98 -17.39
C GLU A 556 -15.44 -28.92 -18.50
#